data_3297645578b53aa6f49ea63c30b02ec8
#
_entry.id   3297645578b53aa6f49ea63c30b02ec8
#
_cell.length_a   1.000
_cell.length_b   1.000
_cell.length_c   1.000
_cell.angle_alpha   90.00
_cell.angle_beta   90.00
_cell.angle_gamma   90.00
#
_symmetry.space_group_name_H-M   'P 1'
#
loop_
_entity.id
_entity.type
_entity.pdbx_description
1 polymer ?
#
loop_
_entity_poly.entity_id
_entity_poly.type
_entity_poly.pdbx_seq_one_letter_code
_entity_poly.pdbx_strand_id
1 'polypeptide(L)'
;LDEPTNHLDSEMADWLEEYLKKFKGALVMITHDRYFLDAAATRILEVEDGTAVEYLGNYSYYLEEKDRRRQRQLDAYKEQQKKVKAMEKAIKDMRSWAAQADNESMYKRAASMQKRLDRMEKVERPKNDGPGMRVTFEEGERSGKDVLLLEGVAKSFGNKKLFSNLDLEVYFQEHVALLGRNGCGKTTLLRMILGELPADAGSIRVGASVRIGYLPQQVHFPREDVSVLEAFRDGLVIGEGKAREELSRYLFTGESVFKKVENLSGGEKSRLYLARLMQTGVYTPGENSQGINFLILDEPTNHLDILSRENLETALEQFKGTLLI
;
A
#
# COMPACT_ATOMS: atom_id res chain seq x y z
N LEU A 1 -16.53 -8.92 13.58
CA LEU A 1 -16.71 -8.13 12.37
C LEU A 1 -15.44 -8.27 11.53
N ASP A 2 -15.60 -8.47 10.24
CA ASP A 2 -14.52 -8.58 9.27
C ASP A 2 -14.71 -7.46 8.22
N GLU A 3 -13.74 -6.55 8.13
CA GLU A 3 -13.75 -5.37 7.26
C GLU A 3 -15.12 -4.65 7.24
N PRO A 4 -15.64 -4.21 8.39
CA PRO A 4 -17.02 -3.69 8.46
C PRO A 4 -17.21 -2.34 7.77
N THR A 5 -16.14 -1.60 7.52
CA THR A 5 -16.14 -0.30 6.84
C THR A 5 -16.08 -0.41 5.31
N ASN A 6 -15.70 -1.58 4.78
CA ASN A 6 -15.65 -1.79 3.35
C ASN A 6 -17.06 -1.63 2.76
N HIS A 7 -17.16 -0.89 1.67
CA HIS A 7 -18.40 -0.61 0.95
C HIS A 7 -19.45 0.23 1.71
N LEU A 8 -19.12 0.78 2.87
CA LEU A 8 -19.98 1.77 3.53
C LEU A 8 -19.68 3.16 2.99
N ASP A 9 -20.72 3.96 2.83
CA ASP A 9 -20.53 5.40 2.64
C ASP A 9 -20.23 6.08 3.99
N SER A 10 -19.79 7.33 3.96
CA SER A 10 -19.37 8.05 5.16
C SER A 10 -20.45 8.12 6.23
N GLU A 11 -21.71 8.31 5.83
CA GLU A 11 -22.85 8.39 6.78
C GLU A 11 -23.08 7.05 7.50
N MET A 12 -22.98 5.94 6.77
CA MET A 12 -23.12 4.61 7.37
C MET A 12 -21.90 4.23 8.21
N ALA A 13 -20.70 4.66 7.83
CA ALA A 13 -19.49 4.44 8.61
C ALA A 13 -19.56 5.20 9.95
N ASP A 14 -19.96 6.46 9.94
CA ASP A 14 -20.16 7.29 11.14
C ASP A 14 -21.24 6.67 12.06
N TRP A 15 -22.36 6.21 11.49
CA TRP A 15 -23.40 5.52 12.25
C TRP A 15 -22.88 4.24 12.91
N LEU A 16 -22.11 3.43 12.18
CA LEU A 16 -21.53 2.19 12.71
C LEU A 16 -20.55 2.49 13.84
N GLU A 17 -19.71 3.51 13.67
CA GLU A 17 -18.76 3.96 14.69
C GLU A 17 -19.51 4.34 16.00
N GLU A 18 -20.54 5.18 15.89
CA GLU A 18 -21.34 5.57 17.04
C GLU A 18 -22.07 4.38 17.71
N TYR A 19 -22.57 3.45 16.91
CA TYR A 19 -23.22 2.24 17.42
C TYR A 19 -22.24 1.37 18.20
N LEU A 20 -21.03 1.15 17.66
CA LEU A 20 -20.01 0.32 18.29
C LEU A 20 -19.45 0.95 19.58
N LYS A 21 -19.30 2.29 19.62
CA LYS A 21 -18.93 3.00 20.87
C LYS A 21 -19.93 2.75 22.02
N LYS A 22 -21.20 2.55 21.70
CA LYS A 22 -22.27 2.31 22.67
C LYS A 22 -22.50 0.82 22.95
N PHE A 23 -21.86 -0.08 22.18
CA PHE A 23 -22.04 -1.52 22.29
C PHE A 23 -21.43 -2.05 23.59
N LYS A 24 -22.24 -2.73 24.42
CA LYS A 24 -21.83 -3.21 25.76
C LYS A 24 -21.22 -4.62 25.75
N GLY A 25 -21.23 -5.30 24.62
CA GLY A 25 -20.68 -6.65 24.48
C GLY A 25 -19.18 -6.63 24.14
N ALA A 26 -18.58 -7.82 24.12
CA ALA A 26 -17.23 -7.98 23.57
C ALA A 26 -17.28 -7.87 22.05
N LEU A 27 -16.38 -7.07 21.48
CA LEU A 27 -16.25 -6.86 20.04
C LEU A 27 -14.85 -7.29 19.59
N VAL A 28 -14.80 -8.15 18.58
CA VAL A 28 -13.57 -8.45 17.83
C VAL A 28 -13.81 -8.02 16.39
N MET A 29 -12.90 -7.21 15.86
CA MET A 29 -12.99 -6.73 14.48
C MET A 29 -11.62 -6.80 13.79
N ILE A 30 -11.66 -7.02 12.50
CA ILE A 30 -10.52 -6.92 11.59
C ILE A 30 -10.85 -5.78 10.64
N THR A 31 -9.99 -4.80 10.51
CA THR A 31 -10.17 -3.70 9.54
C THR A 31 -8.83 -3.04 9.23
N HIS A 32 -8.75 -2.50 8.03
CA HIS A 32 -7.63 -1.70 7.55
C HIS A 32 -7.93 -0.18 7.59
N ASP A 33 -9.04 0.22 8.20
CA ASP A 33 -9.40 1.62 8.38
C ASP A 33 -8.83 2.15 9.71
N ARG A 34 -7.76 2.94 9.61
CA ARG A 34 -7.07 3.51 10.77
C ARG A 34 -7.94 4.47 11.58
N TYR A 35 -8.81 5.24 10.91
CA TYR A 35 -9.71 6.19 11.59
C TYR A 35 -10.75 5.44 12.39
N PHE A 36 -11.29 4.39 11.82
CA PHE A 36 -12.26 3.54 12.51
C PHE A 36 -11.61 2.78 13.69
N LEU A 37 -10.37 2.29 13.53
CA LEU A 37 -9.61 1.67 14.64
C LEU A 37 -9.34 2.67 15.76
N ASP A 38 -8.99 3.91 15.44
CA ASP A 38 -8.77 4.94 16.45
C ASP A 38 -10.05 5.31 17.23
N ALA A 39 -11.17 5.30 16.54
CA ALA A 39 -12.45 5.68 17.13
C ALA A 39 -13.09 4.56 17.97
N ALA A 40 -12.95 3.30 17.55
CA ALA A 40 -13.70 2.18 18.12
C ALA A 40 -12.84 1.19 18.92
N ALA A 41 -11.53 1.06 18.66
CA ALA A 41 -10.69 0.08 19.33
C ALA A 41 -10.19 0.59 20.69
N THR A 42 -10.32 -0.26 21.71
CA THR A 42 -9.71 -0.04 23.04
C THR A 42 -8.48 -0.90 23.27
N ARG A 43 -8.24 -1.85 22.38
CA ARG A 43 -7.15 -2.81 22.44
C ARG A 43 -6.87 -3.33 21.02
N ILE A 44 -5.59 -3.45 20.67
CA ILE A 44 -5.14 -3.98 19.41
C ILE A 44 -4.36 -5.28 19.63
N LEU A 45 -4.69 -6.29 18.86
CA LEU A 45 -3.97 -7.56 18.81
C LEU A 45 -3.27 -7.64 17.44
N GLU A 46 -1.96 -7.49 17.46
CA GLU A 46 -1.13 -7.67 16.26
C GLU A 46 -0.74 -9.14 16.12
N VAL A 47 -1.02 -9.72 14.95
CA VAL A 47 -0.65 -11.11 14.63
C VAL A 47 0.37 -11.09 13.51
N GLU A 48 1.60 -11.49 13.82
CA GLU A 48 2.69 -11.52 12.87
C GLU A 48 3.57 -12.76 13.10
N ASP A 49 4.00 -13.43 12.04
CA ASP A 49 4.91 -14.61 12.09
C ASP A 49 4.48 -15.68 13.09
N GLY A 50 3.18 -15.95 13.22
CA GLY A 50 2.64 -16.96 14.13
C GLY A 50 2.66 -16.54 15.60
N THR A 51 2.98 -15.28 15.90
CA THR A 51 2.91 -14.70 17.25
C THR A 51 1.82 -13.64 17.31
N ALA A 52 1.27 -13.44 18.52
CA ALA A 52 0.28 -12.41 18.77
C ALA A 52 0.78 -11.48 19.88
N VAL A 53 0.78 -10.19 19.62
CA VAL A 53 1.22 -9.15 20.55
C VAL A 53 0.04 -8.22 20.85
N GLU A 54 -0.21 -7.99 22.12
CA GLU A 54 -1.29 -7.14 22.60
C GLU A 54 -0.79 -5.72 22.93
N TYR A 55 -1.60 -4.73 22.53
CA TYR A 55 -1.42 -3.31 22.82
C TYR A 55 -2.71 -2.76 23.44
N LEU A 56 -2.61 -2.17 24.63
CA LEU A 56 -3.76 -1.59 25.35
C LEU A 56 -3.95 -0.13 24.92
N GLY A 57 -4.85 0.11 23.98
CA GLY A 57 -5.13 1.43 23.43
C GLY A 57 -5.72 1.37 22.01
N ASN A 58 -5.91 2.53 21.42
CA ASN A 58 -6.35 2.71 20.04
C ASN A 58 -5.18 2.54 19.03
N TYR A 59 -5.45 2.78 17.75
CA TYR A 59 -4.46 2.59 16.70
C TYR A 59 -3.28 3.56 16.81
N SER A 60 -3.51 4.82 17.12
CA SER A 60 -2.44 5.80 17.32
C SER A 60 -1.50 5.41 18.47
N TYR A 61 -2.06 4.96 19.59
CA TYR A 61 -1.25 4.45 20.71
C TYR A 61 -0.45 3.20 20.33
N TYR A 62 -1.07 2.27 19.56
CA TYR A 62 -0.39 1.08 19.06
C TYR A 62 0.86 1.44 18.24
N LEU A 63 0.76 2.40 17.31
CA LEU A 63 1.90 2.83 16.49
C LEU A 63 3.05 3.38 17.36
N GLU A 64 2.73 4.26 18.30
CA GLU A 64 3.73 4.83 19.20
C GLU A 64 4.41 3.77 20.06
N GLU A 65 3.64 2.85 20.64
CA GLU A 65 4.19 1.82 21.53
C GLU A 65 4.96 0.76 20.73
N LYS A 66 4.53 0.41 19.51
CA LYS A 66 5.25 -0.48 18.59
C LYS A 66 6.62 0.11 18.26
N ASP A 67 6.68 1.38 17.85
CA ASP A 67 7.94 2.05 17.54
C ASP A 67 8.85 2.15 18.77
N ARG A 68 8.29 2.47 19.95
CA ARG A 68 9.02 2.51 21.22
C ARG A 68 9.61 1.14 21.60
N ARG A 69 8.86 0.05 21.46
CA ARG A 69 9.34 -1.33 21.70
C ARG A 69 10.45 -1.70 20.73
N ARG A 70 10.26 -1.39 19.46
CA ARG A 70 11.26 -1.62 18.41
C ARG A 70 12.54 -0.86 18.67
N GLN A 71 12.46 0.42 19.06
CA GLN A 71 13.64 1.22 19.38
C GLN A 71 14.40 0.64 20.58
N ARG A 72 13.70 0.25 21.66
CA ARG A 72 14.31 -0.40 22.83
C ARG A 72 15.02 -1.71 22.44
N GLN A 73 14.39 -2.53 21.61
CA GLN A 73 14.99 -3.78 21.15
C GLN A 73 16.23 -3.52 20.27
N LEU A 74 16.18 -2.50 19.40
CA LEU A 74 17.31 -2.10 18.56
C LEU A 74 18.49 -1.60 19.41
N ASP A 75 18.23 -0.84 20.43
CA ASP A 75 19.27 -0.33 21.34
C ASP A 75 19.88 -1.46 22.16
N ALA A 76 19.06 -2.37 22.70
CA ALA A 76 19.52 -3.58 23.37
C ALA A 76 20.37 -4.48 22.46
N TYR A 77 19.95 -4.66 21.20
CA TYR A 77 20.71 -5.39 20.20
C TYR A 77 22.07 -4.73 19.93
N LYS A 78 22.10 -3.41 19.69
CA LYS A 78 23.35 -2.67 19.43
C LYS A 78 24.31 -2.76 20.64
N GLU A 79 23.79 -2.64 21.85
CA GLU A 79 24.59 -2.77 23.05
C GLU A 79 25.16 -4.17 23.21
N GLN A 80 24.34 -5.21 22.99
CA GLN A 80 24.80 -6.58 23.01
C GLN A 80 25.87 -6.86 21.95
N GLN A 81 25.68 -6.35 20.72
CA GLN A 81 26.68 -6.51 19.65
C GLN A 81 28.03 -5.89 20.00
N LYS A 82 28.03 -4.74 20.70
CA LYS A 82 29.27 -4.12 21.19
C LYS A 82 29.95 -5.03 22.22
N LYS A 83 29.19 -5.60 23.16
CA LYS A 83 29.71 -6.54 24.17
C LYS A 83 30.26 -7.83 23.53
N VAL A 84 29.53 -8.41 22.56
CA VAL A 84 29.96 -9.61 21.83
C VAL A 84 31.27 -9.34 21.09
N LYS A 85 31.37 -8.26 20.29
CA LYS A 85 32.60 -7.90 19.56
C LYS A 85 33.79 -7.65 20.51
N ALA A 86 33.57 -7.01 21.65
CA ALA A 86 34.61 -6.79 22.65
C ALA A 86 35.11 -8.12 23.26
N MET A 87 34.19 -9.06 23.57
CA MET A 87 34.54 -10.38 24.09
C MET A 87 35.26 -11.22 23.02
N GLU A 88 34.80 -11.23 21.79
CA GLU A 88 35.46 -11.94 20.67
C GLU A 88 36.89 -11.43 20.46
N LYS A 89 37.08 -10.09 20.48
CA LYS A 89 38.41 -9.50 20.40
C LYS A 89 39.30 -9.94 21.57
N ALA A 90 38.79 -9.83 22.79
CA ALA A 90 39.54 -10.24 23.99
C ALA A 90 39.92 -11.72 23.98
N ILE A 91 39.02 -12.59 23.52
CA ILE A 91 39.30 -14.03 23.34
C ILE A 91 40.40 -14.26 22.31
N LYS A 92 40.32 -13.55 21.17
CA LYS A 92 41.32 -13.61 20.09
C LYS A 92 42.71 -13.18 20.60
N ASP A 93 42.75 -12.04 21.29
CA ASP A 93 43.99 -11.46 21.82
C ASP A 93 44.61 -12.42 22.90
N MET A 94 43.80 -12.94 23.83
CA MET A 94 44.24 -13.90 24.82
C MET A 94 44.78 -15.19 24.20
N ARG A 95 44.13 -15.72 23.15
CA ARG A 95 44.62 -16.94 22.42
C ARG A 95 45.94 -16.63 21.71
N SER A 96 46.10 -15.47 21.10
CA SER A 96 47.34 -15.07 20.44
C SER A 96 48.50 -14.95 21.44
N TRP A 97 48.27 -14.30 22.57
CA TRP A 97 49.30 -14.14 23.63
C TRP A 97 49.64 -15.50 24.29
N ALA A 98 48.63 -16.35 24.54
CA ALA A 98 48.85 -17.67 25.05
C ALA A 98 49.74 -18.52 24.14
N ALA A 99 49.55 -18.41 22.81
CA ALA A 99 50.38 -19.13 21.83
C ALA A 99 51.82 -18.60 21.77
N GLN A 100 52.04 -17.27 21.96
CA GLN A 100 53.38 -16.68 21.96
C GLN A 100 54.16 -16.98 23.28
N ALA A 101 53.46 -17.07 24.40
CA ALA A 101 54.08 -17.24 25.73
C ALA A 101 53.97 -18.66 26.29
N ASP A 102 53.44 -19.64 25.51
CA ASP A 102 53.11 -21.01 25.92
C ASP A 102 52.39 -21.08 27.30
N ASN A 103 51.36 -20.19 27.46
CA ASN A 103 50.72 -19.97 28.76
C ASN A 103 49.35 -20.67 28.82
N GLU A 104 49.33 -21.86 29.45
CA GLU A 104 48.12 -22.68 29.62
C GLU A 104 46.98 -21.96 30.38
N SER A 105 47.34 -21.10 31.36
CA SER A 105 46.38 -20.33 32.15
C SER A 105 45.58 -19.37 31.29
N MET A 106 46.21 -18.73 30.31
CA MET A 106 45.54 -17.83 29.35
C MET A 106 44.60 -18.56 28.42
N TYR A 107 44.98 -19.78 27.98
CA TYR A 107 44.08 -20.66 27.21
C TYR A 107 42.83 -21.03 27.99
N LYS A 108 42.99 -21.41 29.28
CA LYS A 108 41.83 -21.72 30.15
C LYS A 108 40.89 -20.50 30.33
N ARG A 109 41.47 -19.31 30.48
CA ARG A 109 40.68 -18.05 30.57
C ARG A 109 39.93 -17.76 29.25
N ALA A 110 40.58 -17.84 28.12
CA ALA A 110 39.96 -17.67 26.81
C ALA A 110 38.84 -18.70 26.60
N ALA A 111 39.04 -19.97 26.95
CA ALA A 111 38.02 -20.99 26.87
C ALA A 111 36.79 -20.71 27.79
N SER A 112 37.05 -20.23 28.99
CA SER A 112 35.98 -19.83 29.91
C SER A 112 35.17 -18.63 29.38
N MET A 113 35.84 -17.63 28.79
CA MET A 113 35.19 -16.50 28.21
C MET A 113 34.38 -16.87 26.95
N GLN A 114 34.91 -17.83 26.13
CA GLN A 114 34.16 -18.39 25.00
C GLN A 114 32.88 -19.08 25.45
N LYS A 115 32.95 -19.94 26.49
CA LYS A 115 31.75 -20.59 27.05
C LYS A 115 30.73 -19.59 27.57
N ARG A 116 31.17 -18.44 28.12
CA ARG A 116 30.26 -17.37 28.55
C ARG A 116 29.60 -16.70 27.37
N LEU A 117 30.34 -16.44 26.27
CA LEU A 117 29.82 -15.90 25.03
C LEU A 117 28.78 -16.84 24.40
N ASP A 118 29.08 -18.16 24.34
CA ASP A 118 28.22 -19.18 23.75
C ASP A 118 26.91 -19.36 24.53
N ARG A 119 26.94 -19.08 25.87
CA ARG A 119 25.76 -19.17 26.74
C ARG A 119 24.95 -17.86 26.81
N MET A 120 25.44 -16.79 26.16
CA MET A 120 24.74 -15.52 26.17
C MET A 120 23.45 -15.63 25.35
N GLU A 121 22.33 -15.33 25.98
CA GLU A 121 21.05 -15.22 25.30
C GLU A 121 21.14 -14.12 24.23
N LYS A 122 20.86 -14.46 22.97
CA LYS A 122 21.01 -13.51 21.85
C LYS A 122 19.76 -12.68 21.72
N VAL A 123 19.92 -11.37 21.82
CA VAL A 123 18.87 -10.42 21.43
C VAL A 123 18.75 -10.44 19.92
N GLU A 124 17.59 -10.77 19.42
CA GLU A 124 17.34 -10.73 18.00
C GLU A 124 17.26 -9.28 17.49
N ARG A 125 17.78 -9.05 16.31
CA ARG A 125 17.61 -7.76 15.66
C ARG A 125 16.12 -7.56 15.39
N PRO A 126 15.53 -6.40 15.79
CA PRO A 126 14.13 -6.15 15.44
C PRO A 126 13.93 -6.24 13.94
N LYS A 127 12.90 -6.95 13.52
CA LYS A 127 12.49 -6.99 12.14
C LYS A 127 12.05 -5.58 11.74
N ASN A 128 12.40 -5.15 10.56
CA ASN A 128 11.75 -3.98 9.98
C ASN A 128 10.36 -4.43 9.56
N ASP A 129 9.36 -3.60 9.85
CA ASP A 129 8.11 -3.70 9.12
C ASP A 129 8.49 -3.79 7.64
N GLY A 130 7.97 -4.80 6.93
CA GLY A 130 8.32 -5.01 5.54
C GLY A 130 8.24 -3.70 4.76
N PRO A 131 9.00 -3.51 3.69
CA PRO A 131 8.87 -2.31 2.89
C PRO A 131 7.41 -2.22 2.44
N GLY A 132 6.73 -1.13 2.77
CA GLY A 132 5.43 -0.85 2.19
C GLY A 132 5.53 -0.72 0.68
N MET A 133 4.42 -0.84 0.00
CA MET A 133 4.31 -0.59 -1.43
C MET A 133 4.89 0.80 -1.74
N ARG A 134 5.78 0.90 -2.73
CA ARG A 134 6.36 2.18 -3.17
C ARG A 134 5.76 2.57 -4.50
N VAL A 135 4.78 3.45 -4.46
CA VAL A 135 4.19 4.06 -5.66
C VAL A 135 5.01 5.27 -6.05
N THR A 136 5.38 5.37 -7.32
CA THR A 136 6.05 6.54 -7.87
C THR A 136 5.35 6.88 -9.18
N PHE A 137 4.86 8.11 -9.29
CA PHE A 137 4.32 8.62 -10.52
C PHE A 137 5.44 9.23 -11.35
N GLU A 138 5.66 8.73 -12.57
CA GLU A 138 6.50 9.42 -13.53
C GLU A 138 5.72 10.58 -14.14
N GLU A 139 6.40 11.73 -14.31
CA GLU A 139 5.77 12.93 -14.84
C GLU A 139 5.38 12.70 -16.31
N GLY A 140 4.08 12.65 -16.56
CA GLY A 140 3.54 12.71 -17.91
C GLY A 140 3.70 14.11 -18.50
N GLU A 141 3.64 14.23 -19.82
CA GLU A 141 3.56 15.54 -20.45
C GLU A 141 2.34 16.31 -19.97
N ARG A 142 2.50 17.62 -19.87
CA ARG A 142 1.43 18.52 -19.43
C ARG A 142 0.18 18.34 -20.31
N SER A 143 -0.96 18.06 -19.70
CA SER A 143 -2.26 18.21 -20.36
C SER A 143 -2.51 19.69 -20.66
N GLY A 144 -3.40 20.01 -21.57
CA GLY A 144 -3.90 21.38 -21.74
C GLY A 144 -4.46 21.96 -20.43
N LYS A 145 -4.88 23.22 -20.42
CA LYS A 145 -5.48 23.85 -19.25
C LYS A 145 -6.77 23.13 -18.82
N ASP A 146 -7.62 22.83 -19.78
CA ASP A 146 -8.93 22.19 -19.58
C ASP A 146 -8.75 20.68 -19.72
N VAL A 147 -8.94 19.93 -18.60
CA VAL A 147 -8.75 18.49 -18.55
C VAL A 147 -10.08 17.76 -18.77
N LEU A 148 -11.14 18.22 -18.12
CA LEU A 148 -12.48 17.61 -18.23
C LEU A 148 -13.53 18.71 -18.15
N LEU A 149 -14.51 18.65 -19.03
CA LEU A 149 -15.67 19.55 -19.04
C LEU A 149 -16.94 18.72 -19.22
N LEU A 150 -17.86 18.85 -18.28
CA LEU A 150 -19.21 18.32 -18.30
C LEU A 150 -20.19 19.49 -18.38
N GLU A 151 -21.12 19.46 -19.33
CA GLU A 151 -22.14 20.50 -19.54
C GLU A 151 -23.52 19.86 -19.60
N GLY A 152 -24.38 20.16 -18.62
CA GLY A 152 -25.76 19.71 -18.58
C GLY A 152 -25.93 18.20 -18.57
N VAL A 153 -24.96 17.43 -18.07
CA VAL A 153 -24.95 15.98 -18.14
C VAL A 153 -26.07 15.36 -17.32
N ALA A 154 -26.80 14.43 -17.94
CA ALA A 154 -27.87 13.70 -17.29
C ALA A 154 -27.73 12.19 -17.56
N LYS A 155 -28.15 11.39 -16.54
CA LYS A 155 -28.20 9.92 -16.64
C LYS A 155 -29.33 9.34 -15.80
N SER A 156 -30.04 8.39 -16.41
CA SER A 156 -31.11 7.63 -15.77
C SER A 156 -31.03 6.14 -16.16
N PHE A 157 -31.48 5.27 -15.31
CA PHE A 157 -31.67 3.85 -15.60
C PHE A 157 -33.12 3.47 -15.33
N GLY A 158 -33.89 3.23 -16.39
CA GLY A 158 -35.34 3.04 -16.26
C GLY A 158 -35.99 4.24 -15.59
N ASN A 159 -36.69 4.01 -14.49
CA ASN A 159 -37.33 5.07 -13.71
C ASN A 159 -36.41 5.73 -12.67
N LYS A 160 -35.21 5.23 -12.47
CA LYS A 160 -34.25 5.78 -11.51
C LYS A 160 -33.40 6.85 -12.18
N LYS A 161 -33.64 8.11 -11.83
CA LYS A 161 -32.81 9.25 -12.23
C LYS A 161 -31.62 9.32 -11.29
N LEU A 162 -30.38 9.26 -11.82
CA LEU A 162 -29.17 9.39 -11.02
C LEU A 162 -28.82 10.86 -10.83
N PHE A 163 -28.67 11.57 -11.94
CA PHE A 163 -28.40 13.00 -11.94
C PHE A 163 -28.95 13.67 -13.20
N SER A 164 -29.10 14.97 -13.14
CA SER A 164 -29.56 15.78 -14.27
C SER A 164 -28.93 17.15 -14.18
N ASN A 165 -28.57 17.68 -15.32
CA ASN A 165 -27.95 19.00 -15.44
C ASN A 165 -26.70 19.14 -14.58
N LEU A 166 -25.82 18.11 -14.66
CA LEU A 166 -24.55 18.10 -13.95
C LEU A 166 -23.53 18.85 -14.79
N ASP A 167 -22.98 19.91 -14.20
CA ASP A 167 -21.87 20.68 -14.75
C ASP A 167 -20.64 20.49 -13.87
N LEU A 168 -19.49 20.26 -14.50
CA LEU A 168 -18.20 20.10 -13.83
C LEU A 168 -17.08 20.53 -14.76
N GLU A 169 -16.20 21.36 -14.25
CA GLU A 169 -14.96 21.73 -14.93
C GLU A 169 -13.79 21.27 -14.07
N VAL A 170 -12.83 20.59 -14.68
CA VAL A 170 -11.58 20.15 -14.02
C VAL A 170 -10.40 20.66 -14.83
N TYR A 171 -9.54 21.39 -14.15
CA TYR A 171 -8.36 22.01 -14.73
C TYR A 171 -7.10 21.22 -14.42
N PHE A 172 -6.04 21.55 -15.13
CA PHE A 172 -4.73 20.93 -14.95
C PHE A 172 -4.22 21.09 -13.52
N GLN A 173 -3.74 19.99 -12.93
CA GLN A 173 -3.24 19.88 -11.55
C GLN A 173 -4.31 20.04 -10.45
N GLU A 174 -5.58 20.03 -10.78
CA GLU A 174 -6.61 19.95 -9.76
C GLU A 174 -6.76 18.53 -9.23
N HIS A 175 -6.96 18.42 -7.92
CA HIS A 175 -7.32 17.20 -7.23
C HIS A 175 -8.78 17.32 -6.78
N VAL A 176 -9.64 16.54 -7.41
CA VAL A 176 -11.10 16.59 -7.22
C VAL A 176 -11.57 15.31 -6.53
N ALA A 177 -12.32 15.46 -5.43
CA ALA A 177 -12.95 14.34 -4.75
C ALA A 177 -14.45 14.26 -5.12
N LEU A 178 -14.89 13.08 -5.59
CA LEU A 178 -16.27 12.78 -5.92
C LEU A 178 -16.96 12.10 -4.74
N LEU A 179 -17.70 12.86 -3.94
CA LEU A 179 -18.36 12.35 -2.75
C LEU A 179 -19.85 12.09 -3.01
N GLY A 180 -20.39 11.09 -2.33
CA GLY A 180 -21.81 10.77 -2.39
C GLY A 180 -22.15 9.39 -1.86
N ARG A 181 -23.41 9.20 -1.51
CA ARG A 181 -23.94 7.93 -1.00
C ARG A 181 -23.76 6.77 -2.00
N ASN A 182 -23.77 5.56 -1.48
CA ASN A 182 -23.74 4.37 -2.32
C ASN A 182 -24.94 4.34 -3.28
N GLY A 183 -24.66 4.03 -4.55
CA GLY A 183 -25.68 3.98 -5.61
C GLY A 183 -26.20 5.34 -6.09
N CYS A 184 -25.55 6.49 -5.74
CA CYS A 184 -25.87 7.81 -6.28
C CYS A 184 -25.37 8.01 -7.72
N GLY A 185 -24.45 7.14 -8.20
CA GLY A 185 -23.99 7.19 -9.59
C GLY A 185 -22.52 7.57 -9.78
N LYS A 186 -21.67 7.56 -8.74
CA LYS A 186 -20.24 7.90 -8.84
C LYS A 186 -19.53 7.08 -9.92
N THR A 187 -19.52 5.76 -9.80
CA THR A 187 -18.92 4.86 -10.81
C THR A 187 -19.58 5.03 -12.19
N THR A 188 -20.89 5.32 -12.24
CA THR A 188 -21.57 5.60 -13.50
C THR A 188 -21.01 6.84 -14.18
N LEU A 189 -20.79 7.92 -13.42
CA LEU A 189 -20.17 9.15 -13.91
C LEU A 189 -18.76 8.89 -14.44
N LEU A 190 -17.93 8.13 -13.68
CA LEU A 190 -16.58 7.78 -14.11
C LEU A 190 -16.60 6.99 -15.42
N ARG A 191 -17.50 6.01 -15.57
CA ARG A 191 -17.64 5.25 -16.82
C ARG A 191 -18.11 6.11 -18.00
N MET A 192 -18.90 7.14 -17.75
CA MET A 192 -19.28 8.11 -18.78
C MET A 192 -18.09 8.97 -19.20
N ILE A 193 -17.26 9.42 -18.25
CA ILE A 193 -16.02 10.17 -18.51
C ILE A 193 -15.03 9.32 -19.32
N LEU A 194 -14.96 8.02 -19.03
CA LEU A 194 -14.12 7.05 -19.78
C LEU A 194 -14.68 6.72 -21.18
N GLY A 195 -15.88 7.20 -21.52
CA GLY A 195 -16.54 6.89 -22.79
C GLY A 195 -17.14 5.48 -22.88
N GLU A 196 -17.18 4.73 -21.77
CA GLU A 196 -17.77 3.39 -21.72
C GLU A 196 -19.30 3.40 -21.69
N LEU A 197 -19.88 4.51 -21.25
CA LEU A 197 -21.32 4.68 -21.13
C LEU A 197 -21.74 6.05 -21.68
N PRO A 198 -22.73 6.13 -22.57
CA PRO A 198 -23.21 7.41 -23.10
C PRO A 198 -24.05 8.16 -22.06
N ALA A 199 -23.99 9.50 -22.09
CA ALA A 199 -24.93 10.37 -21.40
C ALA A 199 -26.31 10.31 -22.08
N ASP A 200 -27.37 10.51 -21.29
CA ASP A 200 -28.74 10.64 -21.83
C ASP A 200 -28.98 12.08 -22.35
N ALA A 201 -28.29 13.06 -21.78
CA ALA A 201 -28.31 14.45 -22.22
C ALA A 201 -27.00 15.14 -21.78
N GLY A 202 -26.72 16.29 -22.37
CA GLY A 202 -25.52 17.08 -22.13
C GLY A 202 -24.31 16.60 -22.92
N SER A 203 -23.14 17.14 -22.59
CA SER A 203 -21.87 16.78 -23.23
C SER A 203 -20.75 16.53 -22.23
N ILE A 204 -19.86 15.61 -22.59
CA ILE A 204 -18.63 15.31 -21.83
C ILE A 204 -17.47 15.50 -22.79
N ARG A 205 -16.54 16.37 -22.45
CA ARG A 205 -15.32 16.62 -23.22
C ARG A 205 -14.09 16.42 -22.38
N VAL A 206 -13.20 15.57 -22.87
CA VAL A 206 -11.87 15.35 -22.31
C VAL A 206 -10.87 16.10 -23.18
N GLY A 207 -9.92 16.79 -22.57
CA GLY A 207 -8.89 17.56 -23.28
C GLY A 207 -8.07 16.68 -24.24
N ALA A 208 -7.70 17.24 -25.40
CA ALA A 208 -7.04 16.47 -26.47
C ALA A 208 -5.70 15.83 -26.08
N SER A 209 -4.96 16.47 -25.15
CA SER A 209 -3.68 15.96 -24.65
C SER A 209 -3.82 15.21 -23.32
N VAL A 210 -5.04 14.89 -22.90
CA VAL A 210 -5.30 14.17 -21.65
C VAL A 210 -5.10 12.69 -21.86
N ARG A 211 -4.34 12.08 -20.96
CA ARG A 211 -4.11 10.63 -20.90
C ARG A 211 -4.60 10.13 -19.57
N ILE A 212 -5.70 9.42 -19.64
CA ILE A 212 -6.39 8.90 -18.47
C ILE A 212 -5.73 7.61 -18.02
N GLY A 213 -5.34 7.56 -16.72
CA GLY A 213 -5.12 6.32 -15.99
C GLY A 213 -6.33 6.05 -15.12
N TYR A 214 -6.91 4.86 -15.22
CA TYR A 214 -8.09 4.50 -14.43
C TYR A 214 -7.83 3.29 -13.56
N LEU A 215 -8.07 3.41 -12.27
CA LEU A 215 -8.11 2.31 -11.31
C LEU A 215 -9.58 2.03 -10.94
N PRO A 216 -10.16 0.92 -11.40
CA PRO A 216 -11.54 0.56 -11.08
C PRO A 216 -11.67 0.02 -9.65
N GLN A 217 -12.86 0.13 -9.06
CA GLN A 217 -13.21 -0.42 -7.76
C GLN A 217 -12.93 -1.94 -7.68
N GLN A 218 -13.26 -2.67 -8.74
CA GLN A 218 -12.92 -4.10 -8.87
C GLN A 218 -11.97 -4.31 -10.04
N VAL A 219 -10.80 -4.82 -9.74
CA VAL A 219 -9.76 -5.09 -10.71
C VAL A 219 -9.97 -6.46 -11.34
N HIS A 220 -10.08 -6.49 -12.67
CA HIS A 220 -10.13 -7.71 -13.47
C HIS A 220 -8.98 -7.72 -14.47
N PHE A 221 -8.36 -8.89 -14.61
CA PHE A 221 -7.34 -9.11 -15.63
C PHE A 221 -7.96 -9.92 -16.79
N PRO A 222 -7.66 -9.57 -18.05
CA PRO A 222 -8.18 -10.31 -19.22
C PRO A 222 -7.77 -11.79 -19.21
N ARG A 223 -6.61 -12.08 -18.62
CA ARG A 223 -6.07 -13.44 -18.45
C ARG A 223 -5.63 -13.62 -17.00
N GLU A 224 -6.32 -14.48 -16.28
CA GLU A 224 -6.00 -14.77 -14.88
C GLU A 224 -5.18 -16.07 -14.73
N ASP A 225 -5.05 -16.84 -15.80
CA ASP A 225 -4.26 -18.09 -15.87
C ASP A 225 -2.75 -17.88 -15.98
N VAL A 226 -2.32 -16.64 -16.21
CA VAL A 226 -0.91 -16.24 -16.38
C VAL A 226 -0.27 -15.84 -15.04
N SER A 227 1.07 -15.83 -15.01
CA SER A 227 1.80 -15.35 -13.84
C SER A 227 1.69 -13.83 -13.65
N VAL A 228 1.95 -13.36 -12.41
CA VAL A 228 2.07 -11.93 -12.09
C VAL A 228 3.03 -11.23 -13.04
N LEU A 229 4.19 -11.85 -13.30
CA LEU A 229 5.21 -11.30 -14.18
C LEU A 229 4.71 -11.17 -15.63
N GLU A 230 4.03 -12.17 -16.13
CA GLU A 230 3.43 -12.13 -17.50
C GLU A 230 2.32 -11.10 -17.57
N ALA A 231 1.41 -11.08 -16.59
CA ALA A 231 0.33 -10.10 -16.54
C ALA A 231 0.85 -8.67 -16.44
N PHE A 232 1.95 -8.44 -15.69
CA PHE A 232 2.59 -7.14 -15.60
C PHE A 232 3.19 -6.69 -16.93
N ARG A 233 3.87 -7.59 -17.63
CA ARG A 233 4.56 -7.30 -18.90
C ARG A 233 3.63 -7.21 -20.11
N ASP A 234 2.40 -7.64 -19.97
CA ASP A 234 1.44 -7.65 -21.07
C ASP A 234 1.22 -6.23 -21.65
N GLY A 235 1.55 -6.05 -22.93
CA GLY A 235 1.50 -4.74 -23.60
C GLY A 235 2.64 -3.76 -23.27
N LEU A 236 3.62 -4.16 -22.42
CA LEU A 236 4.77 -3.32 -22.06
C LEU A 236 6.06 -3.84 -22.71
N VAL A 237 6.89 -2.94 -23.24
CA VAL A 237 8.23 -3.26 -23.75
C VAL A 237 9.24 -3.14 -22.60
N ILE A 238 9.24 -4.15 -21.74
CA ILE A 238 10.09 -4.18 -20.55
C ILE A 238 10.77 -5.54 -20.41
N GLY A 239 12.09 -5.53 -20.15
CA GLY A 239 12.84 -6.76 -19.87
C GLY A 239 12.46 -7.38 -18.52
N GLU A 240 12.60 -8.71 -18.38
CA GLU A 240 12.20 -9.44 -17.17
C GLU A 240 12.87 -8.91 -15.91
N GLY A 241 14.19 -8.63 -15.94
CA GLY A 241 14.90 -8.11 -14.78
C GLY A 241 14.33 -6.79 -14.28
N LYS A 242 14.04 -5.85 -15.21
CA LYS A 242 13.43 -4.57 -14.86
C LYS A 242 11.99 -4.73 -14.40
N ALA A 243 11.21 -5.63 -15.03
CA ALA A 243 9.86 -5.93 -14.61
C ALA A 243 9.81 -6.45 -13.16
N ARG A 244 10.75 -7.34 -12.79
CA ARG A 244 10.87 -7.84 -11.41
C ARG A 244 11.28 -6.75 -10.41
N GLU A 245 12.16 -5.83 -10.82
CA GLU A 245 12.52 -4.66 -10.01
C GLU A 245 11.29 -3.78 -9.74
N GLU A 246 10.52 -3.44 -10.78
CA GLU A 246 9.30 -2.64 -10.64
C GLU A 246 8.25 -3.37 -9.78
N LEU A 247 7.99 -4.65 -10.05
CA LEU A 247 7.07 -5.47 -9.26
C LEU A 247 7.46 -5.54 -7.78
N SER A 248 8.76 -5.52 -7.46
CA SER A 248 9.24 -5.53 -6.07
C SER A 248 8.80 -4.30 -5.28
N ARG A 249 8.60 -3.15 -5.92
CA ARG A 249 8.07 -1.93 -5.32
C ARG A 249 6.61 -2.09 -4.86
N TYR A 250 5.88 -2.99 -5.52
CA TYR A 250 4.49 -3.34 -5.21
C TYR A 250 4.36 -4.64 -4.41
N LEU A 251 5.43 -5.03 -3.72
CA LEU A 251 5.51 -6.20 -2.82
C LEU A 251 5.45 -7.56 -3.53
N PHE A 252 5.69 -7.63 -4.83
CA PHE A 252 5.87 -8.89 -5.53
C PHE A 252 7.36 -9.23 -5.63
N THR A 253 7.84 -10.10 -4.73
CA THR A 253 9.26 -10.45 -4.61
C THR A 253 9.47 -11.97 -4.66
N GLY A 254 10.68 -12.41 -5.06
CA GLY A 254 11.03 -13.84 -5.09
C GLY A 254 10.06 -14.66 -5.93
N GLU A 255 9.50 -15.71 -5.33
CA GLU A 255 8.57 -16.63 -5.99
C GLU A 255 7.17 -16.03 -6.24
N SER A 256 6.81 -14.94 -5.54
CA SER A 256 5.48 -14.35 -5.70
C SER A 256 5.21 -13.81 -7.09
N VAL A 257 6.26 -13.48 -7.86
CA VAL A 257 6.13 -13.02 -9.26
C VAL A 257 5.66 -14.11 -10.23
N PHE A 258 5.82 -15.38 -9.83
CA PHE A 258 5.38 -16.54 -10.63
C PHE A 258 4.01 -17.08 -10.20
N LYS A 259 3.43 -16.53 -9.12
CA LYS A 259 2.08 -16.85 -8.69
C LYS A 259 1.09 -16.47 -9.79
N LYS A 260 0.11 -17.31 -10.07
CA LYS A 260 -0.93 -16.99 -11.06
C LYS A 260 -1.85 -15.89 -10.55
N VAL A 261 -2.34 -15.05 -11.45
CA VAL A 261 -3.27 -13.95 -11.13
C VAL A 261 -4.56 -14.45 -10.49
N GLU A 262 -5.07 -15.61 -10.91
CA GLU A 262 -6.26 -16.24 -10.32
C GLU A 262 -6.12 -16.53 -8.81
N ASN A 263 -4.88 -16.77 -8.35
CA ASN A 263 -4.56 -17.09 -6.95
C ASN A 263 -4.21 -15.85 -6.10
N LEU A 264 -4.35 -14.66 -6.66
CA LEU A 264 -4.12 -13.41 -5.94
C LEU A 264 -5.34 -13.00 -5.13
N SER A 265 -5.10 -12.45 -3.93
CA SER A 265 -6.13 -11.75 -3.18
C SER A 265 -6.56 -10.46 -3.89
N GLY A 266 -7.71 -9.88 -3.51
CA GLY A 266 -8.18 -8.60 -4.06
C GLY A 266 -7.13 -7.49 -3.95
N GLY A 267 -6.48 -7.37 -2.79
CA GLY A 267 -5.40 -6.40 -2.58
C GLY A 267 -4.16 -6.66 -3.42
N GLU A 268 -3.76 -7.93 -3.61
CA GLU A 268 -2.68 -8.27 -4.53
C GLU A 268 -3.03 -7.92 -5.98
N LYS A 269 -4.26 -8.19 -6.43
CA LYS A 269 -4.74 -7.79 -7.77
C LYS A 269 -4.71 -6.27 -7.94
N SER A 270 -5.17 -5.51 -6.94
CA SER A 270 -5.13 -4.04 -6.96
C SER A 270 -3.70 -3.51 -7.05
N ARG A 271 -2.75 -4.06 -6.27
CA ARG A 271 -1.33 -3.70 -6.35
C ARG A 271 -0.71 -4.01 -7.71
N LEU A 272 -1.01 -5.17 -8.28
CA LEU A 272 -0.53 -5.54 -9.62
C LEU A 272 -1.08 -4.60 -10.70
N TYR A 273 -2.35 -4.27 -10.61
CA TYR A 273 -2.98 -3.36 -11.56
C TYR A 273 -2.39 -1.95 -11.46
N LEU A 274 -2.21 -1.46 -10.24
CA LEU A 274 -1.57 -0.17 -10.00
C LEU A 274 -0.12 -0.16 -10.52
N ALA A 275 0.64 -1.25 -10.30
CA ALA A 275 1.98 -1.39 -10.86
C ALA A 275 2.00 -1.27 -12.38
N ARG A 276 1.07 -1.96 -13.08
CA ARG A 276 0.92 -1.83 -14.54
C ARG A 276 0.53 -0.41 -14.96
N LEU A 277 -0.45 0.16 -14.28
CA LEU A 277 -0.95 1.49 -14.57
C LEU A 277 0.19 2.52 -14.53
N MET A 278 1.05 2.46 -13.52
CA MET A 278 2.20 3.36 -13.38
C MET A 278 3.24 3.19 -14.48
N GLN A 279 3.36 2.01 -15.06
CA GLN A 279 4.31 1.74 -16.16
C GLN A 279 3.70 1.99 -17.54
N THR A 280 2.39 2.20 -17.62
CA THR A 280 1.73 2.58 -18.86
C THR A 280 2.20 3.97 -19.30
N GLY A 281 2.67 4.07 -20.51
CA GLY A 281 3.29 5.28 -21.04
C GLY A 281 4.81 5.33 -20.88
N VAL A 282 5.41 4.67 -19.89
CA VAL A 282 6.87 4.57 -19.73
C VAL A 282 7.45 3.50 -20.65
N TYR A 283 6.80 2.32 -20.69
CA TYR A 283 7.24 1.16 -21.45
C TYR A 283 6.29 0.76 -22.58
N THR A 284 5.29 1.59 -22.90
CA THR A 284 4.40 1.34 -24.04
C THR A 284 5.06 1.83 -25.32
N PRO A 285 5.14 1.02 -26.38
CA PRO A 285 5.79 1.43 -27.63
C PRO A 285 4.95 2.46 -28.41
N GLY A 286 5.65 3.35 -29.13
CA GLY A 286 5.04 4.32 -30.06
C GLY A 286 4.60 5.63 -29.41
N GLU A 287 3.59 6.28 -30.00
CA GLU A 287 3.08 7.60 -29.57
C GLU A 287 2.47 7.59 -28.14
N ASN A 288 2.19 6.41 -27.59
CA ASN A 288 1.69 6.24 -26.22
C ASN A 288 2.79 6.19 -25.14
N SER A 289 4.03 6.52 -25.49
CA SER A 289 5.16 6.53 -24.55
C SER A 289 5.16 7.69 -23.54
N GLN A 290 4.13 8.48 -23.52
CA GLN A 290 3.98 9.63 -22.62
C GLN A 290 3.11 9.23 -21.42
N GLY A 291 3.57 9.52 -20.21
CA GLY A 291 2.94 9.11 -18.95
C GLY A 291 1.51 9.63 -18.75
N ILE A 292 0.82 9.04 -17.78
CA ILE A 292 -0.52 9.44 -17.36
C ILE A 292 -0.47 10.86 -16.78
N ASN A 293 -1.39 11.73 -17.20
CA ASN A 293 -1.51 13.09 -16.69
C ASN A 293 -2.89 13.41 -16.07
N PHE A 294 -3.85 12.49 -16.20
CA PHE A 294 -5.14 12.51 -15.50
C PHE A 294 -5.41 11.14 -14.90
N LEU A 295 -5.42 11.05 -13.59
CA LEU A 295 -5.64 9.82 -12.86
C LEU A 295 -7.04 9.80 -12.27
N ILE A 296 -7.80 8.76 -12.56
CA ILE A 296 -9.14 8.51 -12.03
C ILE A 296 -9.08 7.27 -11.16
N LEU A 297 -9.49 7.39 -9.90
CA LEU A 297 -9.48 6.32 -8.93
C LEU A 297 -10.88 6.09 -8.35
N ASP A 298 -11.42 4.90 -8.50
CA ASP A 298 -12.72 4.51 -7.93
C ASP A 298 -12.50 3.65 -6.68
N GLU A 299 -12.67 4.27 -5.50
CA GLU A 299 -12.44 3.66 -4.19
C GLU A 299 -11.06 2.96 -4.06
N PRO A 300 -9.94 3.65 -4.32
CA PRO A 300 -8.61 3.06 -4.49
C PRO A 300 -8.04 2.40 -3.23
N THR A 301 -8.60 2.70 -2.07
CA THR A 301 -8.14 2.19 -0.78
C THR A 301 -8.78 0.85 -0.40
N ASN A 302 -9.83 0.42 -1.10
CA ASN A 302 -10.47 -0.86 -0.85
C ASN A 302 -9.51 -2.03 -1.05
N HIS A 303 -9.53 -2.99 -0.13
CA HIS A 303 -8.67 -4.19 -0.15
C HIS A 303 -7.16 -3.93 0.01
N LEU A 304 -6.71 -2.69 0.23
CA LEU A 304 -5.32 -2.41 0.57
C LEU A 304 -5.13 -2.49 2.09
N ASP A 305 -4.00 -3.06 2.52
CA ASP A 305 -3.57 -2.98 3.91
C ASP A 305 -3.20 -1.53 4.29
N ILE A 306 -3.16 -1.23 5.59
CA ILE A 306 -2.96 0.13 6.10
C ILE A 306 -1.69 0.76 5.53
N LEU A 307 -0.59 0.03 5.50
CA LEU A 307 0.69 0.54 5.01
C LEU A 307 0.66 0.84 3.50
N SER A 308 -0.02 -0.01 2.72
CA SER A 308 -0.22 0.22 1.29
C SER A 308 -1.12 1.43 1.01
N ARG A 309 -2.14 1.67 1.85
CA ARG A 309 -2.98 2.88 1.78
C ARG A 309 -2.16 4.15 2.04
N GLU A 310 -1.38 4.19 3.12
CA GLU A 310 -0.54 5.34 3.47
C GLU A 310 0.49 5.65 2.37
N ASN A 311 1.09 4.64 1.79
CA ASN A 311 2.03 4.83 0.67
C ASN A 311 1.32 5.31 -0.61
N LEU A 312 0.11 4.84 -0.89
CA LEU A 312 -0.70 5.34 -2.00
C LEU A 312 -1.09 6.81 -1.76
N GLU A 313 -1.57 7.15 -0.58
CA GLU A 313 -1.90 8.53 -0.19
C GLU A 313 -0.68 9.46 -0.40
N THR A 314 0.49 9.07 0.13
CA THR A 314 1.74 9.82 -0.03
C THR A 314 2.13 9.99 -1.51
N ALA A 315 1.94 8.95 -2.31
CA ALA A 315 2.23 9.02 -3.74
C ALA A 315 1.25 9.96 -4.49
N LEU A 316 -0.04 9.92 -4.12
CA LEU A 316 -1.05 10.81 -4.71
C LEU A 316 -0.81 12.28 -4.36
N GLU A 317 -0.33 12.58 -3.14
CA GLU A 317 0.08 13.94 -2.75
C GLU A 317 1.23 14.48 -3.61
N GLN A 318 2.12 13.60 -4.07
CA GLN A 318 3.25 13.95 -4.92
C GLN A 318 2.91 13.95 -6.42
N PHE A 319 1.75 13.48 -6.80
CA PHE A 319 1.33 13.42 -8.19
C PHE A 319 1.08 14.82 -8.73
N LYS A 320 1.82 15.19 -9.78
CA LYS A 320 1.73 16.53 -10.41
C LYS A 320 0.70 16.62 -11.54
N GLY A 321 -0.01 15.56 -11.83
CA GLY A 321 -1.11 15.54 -12.80
C GLY A 321 -2.43 15.95 -12.16
N THR A 322 -3.51 15.77 -12.91
CA THR A 322 -4.88 15.98 -12.44
C THR A 322 -5.42 14.69 -11.84
N LEU A 323 -6.17 14.79 -10.75
CA LEU A 323 -6.68 13.66 -10.01
C LEU A 323 -8.20 13.77 -9.79
N LEU A 324 -8.92 12.68 -10.02
CA LEU A 324 -10.34 12.50 -9.69
C LEU A 324 -10.49 11.20 -8.86
N ILE A 325 -10.97 11.33 -7.62
CA ILE A 325 -11.14 10.23 -6.67
C ILE A 325 -12.61 10.11 -6.28
#